data_3c06f21baab969e17f4914a04a12ecd6
#
_entry.id   3c06f21baab969e17f4914a04a12ecd6
#
_cell.length_a   1.000
_cell.length_b   1.000
_cell.length_c   1.000
_cell.angle_alpha   90.00
_cell.angle_beta   90.00
_cell.angle_gamma   90.00
#
_symmetry.space_group_name_H-M   'P 1'
#
loop_
_entity.id
_entity.type
_entity.pdbx_description
1 polymer ?
#
loop_
_entity_poly.entity_id
_entity_poly.type
_entity_poly.pdbx_seq_one_letter_code
_entity_poly.pdbx_strand_id
1 'polypeptide(L)'
;MINLILIRHGQSQWNLENRFTGWYDAELTEKGIEEAKKAGLLIKELGLSFNFGFSSFQQRAIKTLENILLTSELKIPNIIKAWQLNERHYGALQGLNKSETAKKHGDKQVMIWRRSYDTPPPPQDKNDPNHPSNLDIYKNIDSKLIPDSESLKDTYNRTIPYYLDNIEPLLKKSENIIISAHGNSLRALCKKIFEISDAMIVELEIPTGNPIHVVFDNKLNILDYKYLDSTRAKNFIIKK
;
A
#
# COMPACT_ATOMS: atom_id res chain seq x y z
N MET A 1 -16.06 16.27 10.62
CA MET A 1 -15.65 15.48 9.43
C MET A 1 -14.33 14.79 9.76
N ILE A 2 -14.18 13.53 9.37
CA ILE A 2 -13.04 12.69 9.67
C ILE A 2 -12.27 12.50 8.35
N ASN A 3 -10.95 12.64 8.38
CA ASN A 3 -10.14 12.61 7.18
C ASN A 3 -9.16 11.42 7.21
N LEU A 4 -9.14 10.68 6.11
CA LEU A 4 -8.19 9.60 5.87
C LEU A 4 -7.41 9.88 4.59
N ILE A 5 -6.09 9.89 4.70
CA ILE A 5 -5.19 9.93 3.55
C ILE A 5 -4.61 8.53 3.33
N LEU A 6 -4.81 8.00 2.14
CA LEU A 6 -4.17 6.77 1.67
C LEU A 6 -3.14 7.15 0.61
N ILE A 7 -1.89 6.75 0.78
CA ILE A 7 -0.85 7.05 -0.20
C ILE A 7 0.03 5.84 -0.47
N ARG A 8 0.17 5.51 -1.75
CA ARG A 8 1.16 4.55 -2.21
C ARG A 8 2.55 5.19 -2.17
N HIS A 9 3.54 4.44 -1.68
CA HIS A 9 4.93 4.89 -1.68
C HIS A 9 5.35 5.46 -3.04
N GLY A 10 6.30 6.38 -3.05
CA GLY A 10 6.93 6.93 -4.25
C GLY A 10 7.59 5.84 -5.10
N GLN A 11 8.01 6.16 -6.31
CA GLN A 11 8.69 5.21 -7.18
C GLN A 11 9.89 4.58 -6.47
N SER A 12 9.95 3.25 -6.41
CA SER A 12 11.11 2.52 -5.90
C SER A 12 12.05 2.09 -7.04
N GLN A 13 13.30 1.73 -6.68
CA GLN A 13 14.28 1.23 -7.64
C GLN A 13 13.73 0.05 -8.46
N TRP A 14 13.06 -0.91 -7.82
CA TRP A 14 12.48 -2.05 -8.53
C TRP A 14 11.20 -1.71 -9.33
N ASN A 15 10.52 -0.60 -9.03
CA ASN A 15 9.50 -0.08 -9.93
C ASN A 15 10.14 0.44 -11.22
N LEU A 16 11.25 1.18 -11.11
CA LEU A 16 12.01 1.69 -12.25
C LEU A 16 12.57 0.55 -13.12
N GLU A 17 13.11 -0.49 -12.50
CA GLU A 17 13.66 -1.68 -13.16
C GLU A 17 12.60 -2.66 -13.68
N ASN A 18 11.31 -2.36 -13.49
CA ASN A 18 10.19 -3.23 -13.85
C ASN A 18 10.28 -4.64 -13.24
N ARG A 19 10.67 -4.74 -11.94
CA ARG A 19 10.74 -5.99 -11.19
C ARG A 19 9.53 -6.21 -10.29
N PHE A 20 9.27 -7.48 -9.94
CA PHE A 20 8.35 -7.83 -8.85
C PHE A 20 9.00 -7.50 -7.51
N THR A 21 8.45 -6.56 -6.75
CA THR A 21 9.08 -6.10 -5.50
C THR A 21 8.66 -6.95 -4.29
N GLY A 22 7.37 -7.10 -4.07
CA GLY A 22 6.86 -7.87 -2.92
C GLY A 22 7.38 -7.35 -1.58
N TRP A 23 7.90 -8.27 -0.75
CA TRP A 23 8.44 -7.96 0.57
C TRP A 23 9.93 -7.62 0.57
N TYR A 24 10.59 -7.65 -0.58
CA TYR A 24 11.95 -7.12 -0.71
C TYR A 24 11.96 -5.61 -0.40
N ASP A 25 12.97 -5.17 0.33
CA ASP A 25 13.05 -3.79 0.82
C ASP A 25 13.82 -2.88 -0.15
N ALA A 26 13.20 -2.63 -1.33
CA ALA A 26 13.76 -1.74 -2.35
C ALA A 26 13.63 -0.27 -1.94
N GLU A 27 14.70 0.49 -2.14
CA GLU A 27 14.77 1.93 -1.85
C GLU A 27 13.91 2.78 -2.82
N LEU A 28 13.57 4.00 -2.40
CA LEU A 28 13.01 5.00 -3.29
C LEU A 28 14.06 5.51 -4.29
N THR A 29 13.61 5.80 -5.51
CA THR A 29 14.40 6.60 -6.45
C THR A 29 14.32 8.09 -6.10
N GLU A 30 15.19 8.92 -6.68
CA GLU A 30 15.09 10.39 -6.55
C GLU A 30 13.68 10.88 -6.96
N LYS A 31 13.14 10.35 -8.06
CA LYS A 31 11.76 10.62 -8.48
C LYS A 31 10.75 10.23 -7.42
N GLY A 32 10.94 9.08 -6.76
CA GLY A 32 10.06 8.63 -5.68
C GLY A 32 10.09 9.55 -4.46
N ILE A 33 11.25 10.11 -4.15
CA ILE A 33 11.41 11.12 -3.09
C ILE A 33 10.68 12.42 -3.48
N GLU A 34 10.81 12.88 -4.73
CA GLU A 34 10.10 14.06 -5.22
C GLU A 34 8.57 13.84 -5.25
N GLU A 35 8.11 12.66 -5.65
CA GLU A 35 6.69 12.30 -5.57
C GLU A 35 6.16 12.39 -4.13
N ALA A 36 6.95 11.93 -3.15
CA ALA A 36 6.59 12.00 -1.74
C ALA A 36 6.58 13.45 -1.22
N LYS A 37 7.55 14.27 -1.60
CA LYS A 37 7.60 15.70 -1.26
C LYS A 37 6.41 16.46 -1.85
N LYS A 38 6.09 16.21 -3.12
CA LYS A 38 4.91 16.81 -3.77
C LYS A 38 3.62 16.42 -3.04
N ALA A 39 3.50 15.15 -2.65
CA ALA A 39 2.36 14.68 -1.85
C ALA A 39 2.25 15.44 -0.52
N GLY A 40 3.37 15.70 0.15
CA GLY A 40 3.40 16.49 1.39
C GLY A 40 2.88 17.91 1.18
N LEU A 41 3.25 18.59 0.08
CA LEU A 41 2.73 19.92 -0.26
C LEU A 41 1.21 19.89 -0.49
N LEU A 42 0.71 18.91 -1.25
CA LEU A 42 -0.73 18.74 -1.50
C LEU A 42 -1.52 18.47 -0.21
N ILE A 43 -0.95 17.70 0.71
CA ILE A 43 -1.57 17.43 2.02
C ILE A 43 -1.56 18.70 2.89
N LYS A 44 -0.48 19.50 2.85
CA LYS A 44 -0.39 20.79 3.55
C LYS A 44 -1.49 21.76 3.14
N GLU A 45 -1.82 21.79 1.84
CA GLU A 45 -2.89 22.65 1.29
C GLU A 45 -4.29 22.32 1.84
N LEU A 46 -4.50 21.12 2.41
CA LEU A 46 -5.77 20.78 3.07
C LEU A 46 -5.99 21.53 4.37
N GLY A 47 -4.95 22.08 5.00
CA GLY A 47 -5.04 22.78 6.28
C GLY A 47 -5.47 21.90 7.45
N LEU A 48 -5.26 20.57 7.35
CA LEU A 48 -5.68 19.59 8.34
C LEU A 48 -4.54 19.22 9.28
N SER A 49 -4.88 18.88 10.53
CA SER A 49 -3.99 18.21 11.47
C SER A 49 -4.26 16.70 11.48
N PHE A 50 -3.22 15.92 11.73
CA PHE A 50 -3.30 14.45 11.79
C PHE A 50 -2.69 13.97 13.11
N ASN A 51 -3.35 13.04 13.78
CA ASN A 51 -2.92 12.53 15.08
C ASN A 51 -2.19 11.18 14.93
N PHE A 52 -2.48 10.45 13.87
CA PHE A 52 -1.91 9.13 13.60
C PHE A 52 -1.38 9.03 12.17
N GLY A 53 -0.18 8.43 12.07
CA GLY A 53 0.43 8.01 10.82
C GLY A 53 0.67 6.50 10.87
N PHE A 54 0.31 5.80 9.80
CA PHE A 54 0.59 4.38 9.66
C PHE A 54 1.50 4.14 8.47
N SER A 55 2.42 3.18 8.62
CA SER A 55 3.24 2.69 7.51
C SER A 55 3.43 1.19 7.62
N SER A 56 3.92 0.57 6.54
CA SER A 56 4.40 -0.81 6.56
C SER A 56 5.77 -0.90 7.22
N PHE A 57 6.33 -2.12 7.27
CA PHE A 57 7.72 -2.33 7.67
C PHE A 57 8.74 -1.99 6.57
N GLN A 58 8.30 -1.74 5.34
CA GLN A 58 9.16 -1.58 4.18
C GLN A 58 9.61 -0.12 4.00
N GLN A 59 10.93 0.10 3.80
CA GLN A 59 11.57 1.41 3.79
C GLN A 59 10.95 2.38 2.79
N ARG A 60 10.56 1.92 1.60
CA ARG A 60 9.94 2.79 0.59
C ARG A 60 8.65 3.46 1.07
N ALA A 61 7.84 2.76 1.91
CA ALA A 61 6.63 3.36 2.50
C ALA A 61 6.97 4.26 3.68
N ILE A 62 7.92 3.85 4.53
CA ILE A 62 8.42 4.64 5.66
C ILE A 62 9.02 5.95 5.14
N LYS A 63 9.95 5.88 4.18
CA LYS A 63 10.61 7.05 3.57
C LYS A 63 9.62 7.98 2.87
N THR A 64 8.58 7.43 2.26
CA THR A 64 7.50 8.24 1.68
C THR A 64 6.80 9.05 2.76
N LEU A 65 6.40 8.42 3.87
CA LEU A 65 5.77 9.13 4.99
C LEU A 65 6.71 10.19 5.59
N GLU A 66 7.97 9.86 5.82
CA GLU A 66 8.98 10.80 6.33
C GLU A 66 9.11 12.06 5.44
N ASN A 67 9.19 11.89 4.12
CA ASN A 67 9.26 13.02 3.18
C ASN A 67 7.97 13.83 3.14
N ILE A 68 6.80 13.19 3.27
CA ILE A 68 5.52 13.89 3.42
C ILE A 68 5.53 14.76 4.66
N LEU A 69 5.92 14.22 5.81
CA LEU A 69 5.94 14.96 7.07
C LEU A 69 6.92 16.14 7.03
N LEU A 70 8.08 15.94 6.42
CA LEU A 70 9.09 16.99 6.26
C LEU A 70 8.55 18.15 5.43
N THR A 71 7.89 17.89 4.29
CA THR A 71 7.43 18.95 3.38
C THR A 71 6.09 19.56 3.75
N SER A 72 5.22 18.79 4.39
CA SER A 72 3.95 19.31 4.91
C SER A 72 4.13 20.06 6.24
N GLU A 73 5.27 19.93 6.90
CA GLU A 73 5.55 20.44 8.25
C GLU A 73 4.58 19.89 9.31
N LEU A 74 3.90 18.78 8.99
CA LEU A 74 2.98 18.12 9.92
C LEU A 74 3.74 17.44 11.05
N LYS A 75 3.26 17.65 12.27
CA LYS A 75 3.75 16.96 13.46
C LYS A 75 2.71 15.91 13.84
N ILE A 76 2.99 14.64 13.49
CA ILE A 76 2.13 13.51 13.87
C ILE A 76 2.73 12.84 15.11
N PRO A 77 2.03 12.89 16.27
CA PRO A 77 2.60 12.37 17.52
C PRO A 77 2.70 10.84 17.54
N ASN A 78 1.85 10.16 16.80
CA ASN A 78 1.77 8.70 16.81
C ASN A 78 2.03 8.14 15.40
N ILE A 79 3.24 7.60 15.17
CA ILE A 79 3.59 6.90 13.94
C ILE A 79 3.74 5.42 14.25
N ILE A 80 2.91 4.59 13.61
CA ILE A 80 2.80 3.16 13.85
C ILE A 80 3.22 2.41 12.59
N LYS A 81 4.15 1.47 12.73
CA LYS A 81 4.55 0.55 11.66
C LYS A 81 3.85 -0.79 11.87
N ALA A 82 3.29 -1.35 10.80
CA ALA A 82 2.57 -2.61 10.84
C ALA A 82 2.90 -3.45 9.60
N TRP A 83 3.36 -4.70 9.81
CA TRP A 83 3.66 -5.62 8.72
C TRP A 83 2.41 -5.97 7.90
N GLN A 84 1.24 -5.90 8.51
CA GLN A 84 -0.04 -6.10 7.83
C GLN A 84 -0.31 -5.08 6.72
N LEU A 85 0.42 -3.97 6.70
CA LEU A 85 0.39 -2.96 5.65
C LEU A 85 1.46 -3.17 4.57
N ASN A 86 2.30 -4.21 4.68
CA ASN A 86 3.31 -4.55 3.66
C ASN A 86 2.66 -4.78 2.28
N GLU A 87 3.46 -4.67 1.23
CA GLU A 87 3.06 -5.07 -0.12
C GLU A 87 2.68 -6.56 -0.16
N ARG A 88 1.89 -6.97 -1.14
CA ARG A 88 1.62 -8.36 -1.44
C ARG A 88 2.92 -9.12 -1.67
N HIS A 89 3.06 -10.30 -1.08
CA HIS A 89 4.22 -11.16 -1.28
C HIS A 89 4.15 -11.83 -2.64
N TYR A 90 5.13 -11.56 -3.51
CA TYR A 90 5.14 -12.10 -4.87
C TYR A 90 5.77 -13.51 -4.99
N GLY A 91 6.06 -14.18 -3.87
CA GLY A 91 6.60 -15.54 -3.86
C GLY A 91 7.90 -15.66 -4.63
N ALA A 92 8.03 -16.73 -5.40
CA ALA A 92 9.21 -17.02 -6.24
C ALA A 92 9.40 -16.01 -7.39
N LEU A 93 8.45 -15.13 -7.66
CA LEU A 93 8.61 -14.07 -8.68
C LEU A 93 9.37 -12.86 -8.15
N GLN A 94 9.55 -12.74 -6.84
CA GLN A 94 10.20 -11.59 -6.21
C GLN A 94 11.61 -11.39 -6.79
N GLY A 95 11.94 -10.18 -7.23
CA GLY A 95 13.21 -9.83 -7.87
C GLY A 95 13.26 -10.06 -9.37
N LEU A 96 12.39 -10.88 -9.94
CA LEU A 96 12.37 -11.13 -11.38
C LEU A 96 11.86 -9.91 -12.15
N ASN A 97 12.42 -9.69 -13.35
CA ASN A 97 11.91 -8.67 -14.27
C ASN A 97 10.59 -9.15 -14.88
N LYS A 98 9.57 -8.27 -14.87
CA LYS A 98 8.22 -8.64 -15.31
C LYS A 98 8.14 -9.00 -16.81
N SER A 99 8.90 -8.30 -17.66
CA SER A 99 8.91 -8.56 -19.09
C SER A 99 9.62 -9.87 -19.43
N GLU A 100 10.73 -10.18 -18.74
CA GLU A 100 11.43 -11.46 -18.91
C GLU A 100 10.60 -12.63 -18.39
N THR A 101 9.92 -12.44 -17.27
CA THR A 101 8.99 -13.43 -16.71
C THR A 101 7.83 -13.69 -17.68
N ALA A 102 7.32 -12.65 -18.34
CA ALA A 102 6.27 -12.78 -19.36
C ALA A 102 6.75 -13.54 -20.60
N LYS A 103 8.00 -13.32 -21.04
CA LYS A 103 8.60 -14.11 -22.13
C LYS A 103 8.72 -15.59 -21.77
N LYS A 104 9.02 -15.91 -20.50
CA LYS A 104 9.21 -17.29 -20.02
C LYS A 104 7.90 -18.03 -19.77
N HIS A 105 6.89 -17.37 -19.18
CA HIS A 105 5.66 -18.00 -18.72
C HIS A 105 4.41 -17.63 -19.53
N GLY A 106 4.56 -16.70 -20.48
CA GLY A 106 3.48 -16.11 -21.27
C GLY A 106 2.80 -14.93 -20.55
N ASP A 107 2.39 -13.92 -21.33
CA ASP A 107 1.74 -12.71 -20.82
C ASP A 107 0.48 -13.01 -20.01
N LYS A 108 -0.33 -13.94 -20.48
CA LYS A 108 -1.60 -14.34 -19.82
C LYS A 108 -1.34 -14.87 -18.40
N GLN A 109 -0.36 -15.75 -18.24
CA GLN A 109 -0.04 -16.33 -16.92
C GLN A 109 0.52 -15.26 -15.98
N VAL A 110 1.40 -14.38 -16.47
CA VAL A 110 1.96 -13.30 -15.66
C VAL A 110 0.87 -12.28 -15.28
N MET A 111 -0.08 -12.00 -16.18
CA MET A 111 -1.24 -11.15 -15.85
C MET A 111 -2.11 -11.78 -14.77
N ILE A 112 -2.35 -13.10 -14.80
CA ILE A 112 -3.06 -13.81 -13.71
C ILE A 112 -2.33 -13.58 -12.38
N TRP A 113 -1.02 -13.86 -12.29
CA TRP A 113 -0.25 -13.65 -11.07
C TRP A 113 -0.23 -12.20 -10.60
N ARG A 114 -0.32 -11.23 -11.51
CA ARG A 114 -0.28 -9.81 -11.20
C ARG A 114 -1.65 -9.22 -10.81
N ARG A 115 -2.72 -9.72 -11.40
CA ARG A 115 -4.02 -9.05 -11.40
C ARG A 115 -5.18 -9.92 -10.90
N SER A 116 -5.03 -11.24 -10.81
CA SER A 116 -6.08 -12.08 -10.22
C SER A 116 -6.33 -11.69 -8.76
N TYR A 117 -7.58 -11.77 -8.34
CA TYR A 117 -7.95 -11.51 -6.96
C TYR A 117 -7.47 -12.63 -6.03
N ASP A 118 -7.61 -13.89 -6.45
CA ASP A 118 -7.45 -15.09 -5.62
C ASP A 118 -6.33 -16.04 -6.02
N THR A 119 -5.64 -15.78 -7.14
CA THR A 119 -4.56 -16.66 -7.62
C THR A 119 -3.20 -16.09 -7.22
N PRO A 120 -2.47 -16.71 -6.26
CA PRO A 120 -1.13 -16.27 -5.88
C PRO A 120 -0.08 -16.67 -6.91
N PRO A 121 1.07 -15.99 -6.94
CA PRO A 121 2.27 -16.49 -7.62
C PRO A 121 2.78 -17.78 -6.97
N PRO A 122 3.73 -18.51 -7.64
CA PRO A 122 4.40 -19.66 -7.03
C PRO A 122 5.06 -19.27 -5.70
N PRO A 123 5.02 -20.13 -4.66
CA PRO A 123 5.59 -19.84 -3.34
C PRO A 123 7.11 -19.70 -3.41
N GLN A 124 7.67 -18.84 -2.57
CA GLN A 124 9.10 -18.75 -2.31
C GLN A 124 9.54 -19.91 -1.41
N ASP A 125 10.73 -20.46 -1.64
CA ASP A 125 11.31 -21.47 -0.77
C ASP A 125 11.64 -20.84 0.60
N LYS A 126 11.21 -21.48 1.67
CA LYS A 126 11.50 -21.06 3.06
C LYS A 126 12.99 -21.10 3.41
N ASN A 127 13.78 -21.89 2.68
CA ASN A 127 15.23 -21.94 2.85
C ASN A 127 15.96 -20.81 2.09
N ASP A 128 15.25 -20.03 1.26
CA ASP A 128 15.85 -18.85 0.62
C ASP A 128 16.25 -17.85 1.72
N PRO A 129 17.53 -17.40 1.76
CA PRO A 129 17.98 -16.39 2.73
C PRO A 129 17.15 -15.09 2.68
N ASN A 130 16.53 -14.78 1.55
CA ASN A 130 15.67 -13.61 1.37
C ASN A 130 14.19 -13.87 1.69
N HIS A 131 13.84 -15.11 2.11
CA HIS A 131 12.48 -15.36 2.58
C HIS A 131 12.22 -14.56 3.85
N PRO A 132 11.06 -13.88 4.00
CA PRO A 132 10.81 -12.98 5.14
C PRO A 132 10.99 -13.64 6.51
N SER A 133 10.73 -14.95 6.66
CA SER A 133 10.96 -15.66 7.91
C SER A 133 12.44 -15.70 8.34
N ASN A 134 13.37 -15.46 7.42
CA ASN A 134 14.81 -15.48 7.67
C ASN A 134 15.38 -14.05 7.87
N LEU A 135 14.54 -13.01 7.82
CA LEU A 135 14.94 -11.62 7.95
C LEU A 135 14.66 -11.10 9.36
N ASP A 136 15.64 -10.44 9.95
CA ASP A 136 15.57 -9.89 11.34
C ASP A 136 14.35 -8.99 11.57
N ILE A 137 13.93 -8.23 10.57
CA ILE A 137 12.80 -7.30 10.69
C ILE A 137 11.47 -8.02 10.99
N TYR A 138 11.36 -9.31 10.64
CA TYR A 138 10.15 -10.12 10.83
C TYR A 138 10.27 -11.15 11.97
N LYS A 139 11.41 -11.23 12.67
CA LYS A 139 11.68 -12.26 13.69
C LYS A 139 10.69 -12.31 14.85
N ASN A 140 10.01 -11.22 15.13
CA ASN A 140 9.01 -11.13 16.20
C ASN A 140 7.59 -11.45 15.71
N ILE A 141 7.43 -11.85 14.45
CA ILE A 141 6.15 -12.27 13.88
C ILE A 141 6.09 -13.79 13.91
N ASP A 142 4.95 -14.35 14.33
CA ASP A 142 4.74 -15.80 14.24
C ASP A 142 4.98 -16.25 12.79
N SER A 143 5.90 -17.20 12.60
CA SER A 143 6.28 -17.72 11.29
C SER A 143 5.11 -18.27 10.47
N LYS A 144 4.03 -18.71 11.15
CA LYS A 144 2.79 -19.16 10.50
C LYS A 144 2.02 -18.01 9.82
N LEU A 145 2.26 -16.76 10.23
CA LEU A 145 1.64 -15.58 9.65
C LEU A 145 2.46 -14.99 8.51
N ILE A 146 3.69 -15.44 8.33
CA ILE A 146 4.56 -14.98 7.23
C ILE A 146 4.21 -15.78 5.97
N PRO A 147 3.74 -15.11 4.90
CA PRO A 147 3.32 -15.81 3.68
C PRO A 147 4.53 -16.24 2.84
N ASP A 148 4.45 -17.40 2.22
CA ASP A 148 5.39 -17.83 1.18
C ASP A 148 5.03 -17.21 -0.19
N SER A 149 3.78 -16.79 -0.37
CA SER A 149 3.22 -16.08 -1.54
C SER A 149 1.83 -15.55 -1.21
N GLU A 150 1.37 -14.49 -1.87
CA GLU A 150 0.04 -13.92 -1.65
C GLU A 150 -0.68 -13.60 -2.96
N SER A 151 -1.97 -13.89 -3.02
CA SER A 151 -2.95 -13.24 -3.87
C SER A 151 -3.38 -11.89 -3.29
N LEU A 152 -4.20 -11.12 -4.00
CA LEU A 152 -4.81 -9.91 -3.43
C LEU A 152 -5.78 -10.27 -2.29
N LYS A 153 -6.47 -11.40 -2.38
CA LYS A 153 -7.36 -11.93 -1.34
C LYS A 153 -6.58 -12.25 -0.06
N ASP A 154 -5.38 -12.84 -0.16
CA ASP A 154 -4.54 -13.11 1.01
C ASP A 154 -4.06 -11.82 1.65
N THR A 155 -3.63 -10.84 0.84
CA THR A 155 -3.29 -9.49 1.31
C THR A 155 -4.48 -8.84 2.01
N TYR A 156 -5.69 -8.95 1.47
CA TYR A 156 -6.94 -8.47 2.09
C TYR A 156 -7.17 -9.14 3.45
N ASN A 157 -7.03 -10.46 3.52
CA ASN A 157 -7.30 -11.24 4.73
C ASN A 157 -6.38 -10.90 5.90
N ARG A 158 -5.16 -10.38 5.66
CA ARG A 158 -4.27 -9.90 6.74
C ARG A 158 -4.42 -8.40 7.02
N THR A 159 -4.71 -7.61 5.97
CA THR A 159 -4.79 -6.15 6.10
C THR A 159 -6.07 -5.70 6.79
N ILE A 160 -7.20 -6.33 6.47
CA ILE A 160 -8.50 -5.86 6.96
C ILE A 160 -8.74 -6.13 8.43
N PRO A 161 -8.43 -7.29 9.01
CA PRO A 161 -8.51 -7.45 10.46
C PRO A 161 -7.67 -6.39 11.20
N TYR A 162 -6.45 -6.12 10.75
CA TYR A 162 -5.62 -5.06 11.32
C TYR A 162 -6.28 -3.68 11.22
N TYR A 163 -6.86 -3.35 10.07
CA TYR A 163 -7.59 -2.08 9.88
C TYR A 163 -8.77 -1.96 10.85
N LEU A 164 -9.58 -3.00 10.98
CA LEU A 164 -10.75 -3.02 11.86
C LEU A 164 -10.39 -2.92 13.34
N ASP A 165 -9.28 -3.52 13.76
CA ASP A 165 -8.88 -3.56 15.15
C ASP A 165 -8.04 -2.34 15.58
N ASN A 166 -7.28 -1.73 14.68
CA ASN A 166 -6.28 -0.71 15.04
C ASN A 166 -6.51 0.66 14.38
N ILE A 167 -7.12 0.73 13.20
CA ILE A 167 -7.26 1.98 12.44
C ILE A 167 -8.69 2.51 12.51
N GLU A 168 -9.68 1.69 12.18
CA GLU A 168 -11.09 2.10 12.19
C GLU A 168 -11.57 2.64 13.55
N PRO A 169 -11.17 2.06 14.71
CA PRO A 169 -11.54 2.63 16.02
C PRO A 169 -11.02 4.05 16.26
N LEU A 170 -9.87 4.42 15.66
CA LEU A 170 -9.33 5.77 15.73
C LEU A 170 -10.16 6.73 14.86
N LEU A 171 -10.54 6.31 13.65
CA LEU A 171 -11.46 7.08 12.82
C LEU A 171 -12.80 7.30 13.55
N LYS A 172 -13.35 6.28 14.23
CA LYS A 172 -14.58 6.41 15.05
C LYS A 172 -14.43 7.38 16.21
N LYS A 173 -13.21 7.64 16.67
CA LYS A 173 -12.91 8.69 17.66
C LYS A 173 -12.67 10.07 17.02
N SER A 174 -12.99 10.22 15.75
CA SER A 174 -12.81 11.44 14.97
C SER A 174 -11.35 11.85 14.75
N GLU A 175 -10.42 10.89 14.78
CA GLU A 175 -9.01 11.13 14.48
C GLU A 175 -8.76 11.18 12.97
N ASN A 176 -7.97 12.15 12.52
CA ASN A 176 -7.47 12.19 11.14
C ASN A 176 -6.22 11.33 11.01
N ILE A 177 -6.16 10.52 9.94
CA ILE A 177 -5.14 9.48 9.77
C ILE A 177 -4.47 9.58 8.40
N ILE A 178 -3.15 9.37 8.37
CA ILE A 178 -2.38 9.16 7.13
C ILE A 178 -1.86 7.72 7.10
N ILE A 179 -2.06 7.01 5.99
CA ILE A 179 -1.52 5.66 5.75
C ILE A 179 -0.63 5.70 4.51
N SER A 180 0.67 5.50 4.71
CA SER A 180 1.64 5.29 3.64
C SER A 180 1.93 3.80 3.48
N ALA A 181 1.52 3.21 2.35
CA ALA A 181 1.61 1.77 2.13
C ALA A 181 1.88 1.43 0.64
N HIS A 182 1.31 0.34 0.13
CA HIS A 182 1.67 -0.23 -1.17
C HIS A 182 0.44 -0.45 -2.05
N GLY A 183 0.69 -0.76 -3.33
CA GLY A 183 -0.38 -0.92 -4.30
C GLY A 183 -1.44 -1.95 -3.90
N ASN A 184 -1.04 -3.13 -3.41
CA ASN A 184 -2.00 -4.18 -3.07
C ASN A 184 -2.59 -4.03 -1.65
N SER A 185 -1.82 -3.61 -0.65
CA SER A 185 -2.38 -3.33 0.67
C SER A 185 -3.37 -2.15 0.64
N LEU A 186 -3.10 -1.12 -0.16
CA LEU A 186 -4.06 -0.03 -0.37
C LEU A 186 -5.29 -0.48 -1.18
N ARG A 187 -5.13 -1.38 -2.17
CA ARG A 187 -6.30 -2.00 -2.83
C ARG A 187 -7.17 -2.75 -1.83
N ALA A 188 -6.57 -3.50 -0.90
CA ALA A 188 -7.30 -4.17 0.16
C ALA A 188 -8.10 -3.18 1.02
N LEU A 189 -7.48 -2.06 1.44
CA LEU A 189 -8.15 -1.00 2.18
C LEU A 189 -9.26 -0.34 1.34
N CYS A 190 -8.98 0.03 0.09
CA CYS A 190 -9.98 0.61 -0.80
C CYS A 190 -11.16 -0.33 -1.03
N LYS A 191 -10.89 -1.65 -1.23
CA LYS A 191 -11.95 -2.65 -1.36
C LYS A 191 -12.90 -2.64 -0.17
N LYS A 192 -12.37 -2.56 1.06
CA LYS A 192 -13.17 -2.50 2.28
C LYS A 192 -13.90 -1.16 2.42
N ILE A 193 -13.19 -0.05 2.28
CA ILE A 193 -13.70 1.30 2.53
C ILE A 193 -14.79 1.69 1.52
N PHE A 194 -14.58 1.34 0.25
CA PHE A 194 -15.48 1.71 -0.85
C PHE A 194 -16.39 0.56 -1.31
N GLU A 195 -16.39 -0.56 -0.61
CA GLU A 195 -17.21 -1.75 -0.91
C GLU A 195 -17.03 -2.26 -2.35
N ILE A 196 -15.80 -2.19 -2.88
CA ILE A 196 -15.49 -2.58 -4.25
C ILE A 196 -15.56 -4.11 -4.38
N SER A 197 -16.20 -4.61 -5.44
CA SER A 197 -16.29 -6.06 -5.72
C SER A 197 -14.92 -6.67 -6.06
N ASP A 198 -14.82 -8.01 -5.98
CA ASP A 198 -13.59 -8.75 -6.32
C ASP A 198 -13.19 -8.54 -7.80
N ALA A 199 -14.17 -8.45 -8.69
CA ALA A 199 -13.94 -8.22 -10.11
C ALA A 199 -13.43 -6.79 -10.39
N MET A 200 -13.91 -5.80 -9.66
CA MET A 200 -13.57 -4.40 -9.90
C MET A 200 -12.26 -3.98 -9.24
N ILE A 201 -11.90 -4.58 -8.09
CA ILE A 201 -10.69 -4.16 -7.35
C ILE A 201 -9.41 -4.41 -8.13
N VAL A 202 -9.38 -5.41 -9.00
CA VAL A 202 -8.22 -5.74 -9.82
C VAL A 202 -7.90 -4.66 -10.87
N GLU A 203 -8.90 -3.86 -11.25
CA GLU A 203 -8.77 -2.75 -12.19
C GLU A 203 -8.32 -1.44 -11.52
N LEU A 204 -8.41 -1.34 -10.19
CA LEU A 204 -8.02 -0.14 -9.48
C LEU A 204 -6.51 0.10 -9.58
N GLU A 205 -6.10 1.17 -10.21
CA GLU A 205 -4.72 1.63 -10.23
C GLU A 205 -4.50 2.75 -9.23
N ILE A 206 -3.52 2.57 -8.34
CA ILE A 206 -3.11 3.57 -7.36
C ILE A 206 -1.72 4.07 -7.78
N PRO A 207 -1.61 5.29 -8.32
CA PRO A 207 -0.33 5.87 -8.70
C PRO A 207 0.62 6.03 -7.50
N THR A 208 1.94 5.92 -7.72
CA THR A 208 2.95 6.20 -6.71
C THR A 208 2.89 7.67 -6.28
N GLY A 209 3.02 7.95 -4.99
CA GLY A 209 3.11 9.31 -4.46
C GLY A 209 1.91 10.21 -4.75
N ASN A 210 0.73 9.65 -5.04
CA ASN A 210 -0.50 10.43 -5.24
C ASN A 210 -1.50 10.14 -4.11
N PRO A 211 -1.73 11.08 -3.18
CA PRO A 211 -2.62 10.83 -2.05
C PRO A 211 -4.08 10.70 -2.48
N ILE A 212 -4.76 9.70 -1.94
CA ILE A 212 -6.22 9.60 -1.95
C ILE A 212 -6.72 10.22 -0.65
N HIS A 213 -7.50 11.28 -0.74
CA HIS A 213 -8.17 11.89 0.39
C HIS A 213 -9.61 11.37 0.47
N VAL A 214 -9.97 10.81 1.61
CA VAL A 214 -11.34 10.33 1.91
C VAL A 214 -11.87 11.11 3.10
N VAL A 215 -13.07 11.64 2.96
CA VAL A 215 -13.78 12.40 4.00
C VAL A 215 -14.99 11.60 4.46
N PHE A 216 -15.12 11.42 5.77
CA PHE A 216 -16.23 10.70 6.37
C PHE A 216 -17.07 11.61 7.29
N ASP A 217 -18.33 11.20 7.48
CA ASP A 217 -19.15 11.67 8.58
C ASP A 217 -18.79 10.93 9.90
N ASN A 218 -19.46 11.28 11.00
CA ASN A 218 -19.22 10.66 12.31
C ASN A 218 -19.65 9.18 12.41
N LYS A 219 -20.33 8.65 11.39
CA LYS A 219 -20.73 7.24 11.29
C LYS A 219 -19.84 6.46 10.31
N LEU A 220 -18.78 7.10 9.81
CA LEU A 220 -17.89 6.60 8.77
C LEU A 220 -18.57 6.36 7.41
N ASN A 221 -19.68 7.06 7.12
CA ASN A 221 -20.18 7.14 5.75
C ASN A 221 -19.27 8.07 4.94
N ILE A 222 -18.93 7.68 3.71
CA ILE A 222 -18.11 8.49 2.82
C ILE A 222 -18.92 9.70 2.34
N LEU A 223 -18.42 10.91 2.62
CA LEU A 223 -18.96 12.17 2.15
C LEU A 223 -18.31 12.64 0.84
N ASP A 224 -16.99 12.46 0.74
CA ASP A 224 -16.20 12.85 -0.43
C ASP A 224 -14.92 12.02 -0.54
N TYR A 225 -14.39 11.86 -1.75
CA TYR A 225 -13.09 11.25 -1.98
C TYR A 225 -12.47 11.73 -3.30
N LYS A 226 -11.17 11.93 -3.30
CA LYS A 226 -10.42 12.36 -4.50
C LYS A 226 -8.94 12.02 -4.42
N TYR A 227 -8.30 11.90 -5.57
CA TYR A 227 -6.85 12.08 -5.64
C TYR A 227 -6.50 13.56 -5.48
N LEU A 228 -5.48 13.87 -4.67
CA LEU A 228 -5.04 15.26 -4.50
C LEU A 228 -4.32 15.78 -5.76
N ASP A 229 -3.58 14.94 -6.47
CA ASP A 229 -3.06 15.27 -7.80
C ASP A 229 -4.02 14.73 -8.89
N SER A 230 -4.97 15.55 -9.29
CA SER A 230 -5.97 15.18 -10.32
C SER A 230 -5.34 14.91 -11.69
N THR A 231 -4.16 15.47 -11.98
CA THR A 231 -3.47 15.27 -13.27
C THR A 231 -2.88 13.87 -13.41
N ARG A 232 -2.66 13.18 -12.27
CA ARG A 232 -2.15 11.81 -12.18
C ARG A 232 -3.20 10.81 -11.73
N ALA A 233 -4.44 11.26 -11.55
CA ALA A 233 -5.56 10.41 -11.20
C ALA A 233 -5.93 9.54 -12.40
N LYS A 234 -5.66 8.24 -12.33
CA LYS A 234 -6.16 7.27 -13.29
C LYS A 234 -7.35 6.56 -12.67
N ASN A 235 -8.50 6.70 -13.33
CA ASN A 235 -9.72 5.90 -13.15
C ASN A 235 -10.00 5.43 -11.70
N PHE A 236 -10.29 6.37 -10.80
CA PHE A 236 -10.92 6.04 -9.54
C PHE A 236 -12.41 5.82 -9.80
N ILE A 237 -12.73 4.70 -10.46
CA ILE A 237 -14.10 4.34 -10.76
C ILE A 237 -14.61 3.47 -9.61
N ILE A 238 -15.24 4.12 -8.63
CA ILE A 238 -16.15 3.42 -7.74
C ILE A 238 -17.51 3.45 -8.46
N LYS A 239 -17.82 2.39 -9.16
CA LYS A 239 -19.21 2.12 -9.54
C LYS A 239 -19.86 1.46 -8.33
N LYS A 240 -20.75 2.20 -7.67
CA LYS A 240 -21.73 1.62 -6.76
C LYS A 240 -22.61 0.65 -7.51
#